data_8148d765d71e6fb852bba801168abb4a
#
_entry.id   8148d765d71e6fb852bba801168abb4a
#
_cell.length_a   1.000
_cell.length_b   1.000
_cell.length_c   1.000
_cell.angle_alpha   90.00
_cell.angle_beta   90.00
_cell.angle_gamma   90.00
#
_symmetry.space_group_name_H-M   'P 1'
#
loop_
_entity.id
_entity.type
_entity.pdbx_description
1 polymer ?
#
loop_
_entity_poly.entity_id
_entity_poly.type
_entity_poly.pdbx_seq_one_letter_code
_entity_poly.pdbx_strand_id
1 'polypeptide(L)'
;MAIHPDDPPWPIFGLPRIICRGRDLEQLLKLVDHPANGVTFCTGSLGALPENDLPAMVRRLGPRIHFAHCRNVRVTGERKFHETPHPSGDVSLADVLRALRDTNFAGPMRPDHGRMIWGERGRAGYGLYDRALGATYLQGLWEGMGGKD
;
A
#
# COMPACT_ATOMS: atom_id res chain seq x y z
N MET A 1 -5.60 16.60 0.06
CA MET A 1 -4.20 16.16 -0.09
C MET A 1 -4.14 14.69 0.32
N ALA A 2 -3.31 13.87 -0.31
CA ALA A 2 -3.09 12.48 0.09
C ALA A 2 -1.58 12.19 0.02
N ILE A 3 -0.92 12.25 1.18
CA ILE A 3 0.54 12.05 1.28
C ILE A 3 0.85 10.57 1.12
N HIS A 4 1.79 10.25 0.24
CA HIS A 4 2.31 8.91 0.03
C HIS A 4 3.50 8.66 0.99
N PRO A 5 3.62 7.47 1.62
CA PRO A 5 4.78 7.12 2.40
C PRO A 5 6.05 7.03 1.53
N ASP A 6 7.20 7.19 2.17
CA ASP A 6 8.48 7.05 1.49
C ASP A 6 8.69 5.63 0.95
N ASP A 7 9.29 5.54 -0.24
CA ASP A 7 9.64 4.28 -0.89
C ASP A 7 11.06 4.35 -1.49
N PRO A 8 12.00 3.56 -1.03
CA PRO A 8 11.92 2.63 0.10
C PRO A 8 11.84 3.35 1.45
N PRO A 9 11.32 2.66 2.51
CA PRO A 9 11.12 3.27 3.83
C PRO A 9 12.39 3.31 4.70
N TRP A 10 13.54 3.54 4.10
CA TRP A 10 14.83 3.72 4.78
C TRP A 10 15.69 4.74 4.03
N PRO A 11 16.68 5.38 4.71
CA PRO A 11 17.57 6.36 4.10
C PRO A 11 18.30 5.82 2.86
N ILE A 12 18.35 6.64 1.80
CA ILE A 12 19.13 6.38 0.59
C ILE A 12 19.96 7.61 0.24
N PHE A 13 21.14 7.39 -0.33
CA PHE A 13 22.09 8.47 -0.68
C PHE A 13 22.39 9.44 0.47
N GLY A 14 22.38 8.95 1.73
CA GLY A 14 22.58 9.81 2.90
C GLY A 14 21.39 10.71 3.26
N LEU A 15 20.30 10.65 2.53
CA LEU A 15 19.09 11.45 2.80
C LEU A 15 18.13 10.67 3.71
N PRO A 16 17.60 11.29 4.77
CA PRO A 16 16.62 10.65 5.64
C PRO A 16 15.27 10.43 4.95
N ARG A 17 14.48 9.56 5.53
CA ARG A 17 13.06 9.39 5.20
C ARG A 17 12.20 9.98 6.31
N ILE A 18 11.03 10.48 5.95
CA ILE A 18 10.14 11.22 6.84
C ILE A 18 8.92 10.40 7.22
N ILE A 19 8.33 9.68 6.26
CA ILE A 19 7.07 8.94 6.41
C ILE A 19 7.31 7.46 6.11
N CYS A 20 7.66 6.68 7.13
CA CYS A 20 7.96 5.26 6.99
C CYS A 20 7.09 4.35 7.88
N ARG A 21 6.52 4.90 8.94
CA ARG A 21 5.78 4.16 9.97
C ARG A 21 4.42 4.76 10.26
N GLY A 22 3.55 3.98 10.88
CA GLY A 22 2.22 4.45 11.28
C GLY A 22 2.27 5.72 12.14
N ARG A 23 3.19 5.80 13.09
CA ARG A 23 3.38 7.00 13.93
C ARG A 23 3.72 8.26 13.12
N ASP A 24 4.47 8.12 12.02
CA ASP A 24 4.86 9.25 11.20
C ASP A 24 3.63 9.81 10.45
N LEU A 25 2.78 8.92 9.95
CA LEU A 25 1.49 9.28 9.34
C LEU A 25 0.55 9.93 10.36
N GLU A 26 0.46 9.38 11.57
CA GLU A 26 -0.37 9.95 12.65
C GLU A 26 0.13 11.35 13.05
N GLN A 27 1.44 11.56 13.12
CA GLN A 27 2.02 12.88 13.38
C GLN A 27 1.71 13.87 12.26
N LEU A 28 1.84 13.45 10.98
CA LEU A 28 1.49 14.26 9.84
C LEU A 28 0.03 14.74 9.91
N LEU A 29 -0.90 13.84 10.24
CA LEU A 29 -2.31 14.15 10.33
C LEU A 29 -2.62 15.15 11.47
N LYS A 30 -1.86 15.08 12.56
CA LYS A 30 -1.99 16.01 13.71
C LYS A 30 -1.48 17.42 13.43
N LEU A 31 -0.56 17.59 12.45
CA LEU A 31 -0.05 18.94 12.10
C LEU A 31 -1.16 19.86 11.62
N VAL A 32 -2.11 19.32 10.88
CA VAL A 32 -3.33 20.02 10.48
C VAL A 32 -4.47 19.01 10.57
N ASP A 33 -5.24 19.06 11.63
CA ASP A 33 -6.38 18.16 11.83
C ASP A 33 -7.59 18.64 11.00
N HIS A 34 -7.55 18.30 9.73
CA HIS A 34 -8.58 18.65 8.76
C HIS A 34 -8.86 17.45 7.82
N PRO A 35 -10.12 17.15 7.48
CA PRO A 35 -10.46 16.01 6.62
C PRO A 35 -9.72 16.00 5.28
N ALA A 36 -9.41 17.15 4.70
CA ALA A 36 -8.65 17.25 3.45
C ALA A 36 -7.15 16.89 3.60
N ASN A 37 -6.63 16.81 4.83
CA ASN A 37 -5.29 16.30 5.11
C ASN A 37 -5.36 14.80 5.33
N GLY A 38 -4.91 14.01 4.37
CA GLY A 38 -5.00 12.55 4.40
C GLY A 38 -3.80 11.87 3.78
N VAL A 39 -3.91 10.58 3.63
CA VAL A 39 -2.81 9.73 3.19
C VAL A 39 -3.20 8.86 1.98
N THR A 40 -2.22 8.58 1.14
CA THR A 40 -2.22 7.44 0.24
C THR A 40 -1.62 6.26 1.01
N PHE A 41 -2.44 5.29 1.37
CA PHE A 41 -1.97 4.11 2.08
C PHE A 41 -1.36 3.12 1.10
N CYS A 42 -0.03 3.02 1.08
CA CYS A 42 0.69 2.13 0.17
C CYS A 42 1.18 0.89 0.93
N THR A 43 0.60 -0.27 0.63
CA THR A 43 0.96 -1.53 1.28
C THR A 43 2.37 -1.99 0.95
N GLY A 44 2.87 -1.67 -0.25
CA GLY A 44 4.23 -2.06 -0.64
C GLY A 44 5.30 -1.22 0.04
N SER A 45 5.12 0.11 0.10
CA SER A 45 6.08 1.00 0.76
C SER A 45 6.13 0.73 2.27
N LEU A 46 4.97 0.67 2.92
CA LEU A 46 4.88 0.43 4.36
C LEU A 46 5.22 -1.02 4.73
N GLY A 47 4.84 -1.99 3.90
CA GLY A 47 5.09 -3.42 4.11
C GLY A 47 6.54 -3.84 3.87
N ALA A 48 7.37 -2.98 3.28
CA ALA A 48 8.81 -3.20 3.22
C ALA A 48 9.50 -3.07 4.59
N LEU A 49 8.80 -2.55 5.62
CA LEU A 49 9.21 -2.59 7.02
C LEU A 49 8.36 -3.61 7.77
N PRO A 50 8.91 -4.78 8.13
CA PRO A 50 8.15 -5.86 8.79
C PRO A 50 7.53 -5.49 10.14
N GLU A 51 8.04 -4.47 10.80
CA GLU A 51 7.48 -3.94 12.05
C GLU A 51 6.18 -3.15 11.88
N ASN A 52 5.77 -2.82 10.66
CA ASN A 52 4.51 -2.15 10.37
C ASN A 52 3.35 -3.16 10.32
N ASP A 53 2.48 -3.13 11.31
CA ASP A 53 1.19 -3.83 11.27
C ASP A 53 0.19 -3.05 10.40
N LEU A 54 0.13 -3.40 9.12
CA LEU A 54 -0.67 -2.66 8.14
C LEU A 54 -2.18 -2.68 8.44
N PRO A 55 -2.82 -3.81 8.78
CA PRO A 55 -4.22 -3.79 9.18
C PRO A 55 -4.52 -2.91 10.39
N ALA A 56 -3.66 -2.94 11.40
CA ALA A 56 -3.82 -2.06 12.57
C ALA A 56 -3.61 -0.58 12.21
N MET A 57 -2.66 -0.28 11.31
CA MET A 57 -2.45 1.08 10.79
C MET A 57 -3.69 1.59 10.04
N VAL A 58 -4.30 0.77 9.18
CA VAL A 58 -5.55 1.13 8.48
C VAL A 58 -6.65 1.49 9.48
N ARG A 59 -6.84 0.67 10.52
CA ARG A 59 -7.87 0.95 11.53
C ARG A 59 -7.62 2.26 12.30
N ARG A 60 -6.37 2.60 12.58
CA ARG A 60 -6.01 3.86 13.26
C ARG A 60 -6.15 5.09 12.36
N LEU A 61 -5.77 4.98 11.09
CA LEU A 61 -5.84 6.09 10.12
C LEU A 61 -7.26 6.33 9.62
N GLY A 62 -8.06 5.26 9.50
CA GLY A 62 -9.49 5.31 9.22
C GLY A 62 -9.86 6.21 8.03
N PRO A 63 -10.80 7.16 8.23
CA PRO A 63 -11.31 8.01 7.17
C PRO A 63 -10.29 9.00 6.59
N ARG A 64 -9.08 9.03 7.13
CA ARG A 64 -8.00 9.86 6.60
C ARG A 64 -7.21 9.13 5.49
N ILE A 65 -7.53 7.90 5.17
CA ILE A 65 -7.03 7.20 4.00
C ILE A 65 -7.88 7.62 2.81
N HIS A 66 -7.29 8.40 1.91
CA HIS A 66 -8.00 8.91 0.73
C HIS A 66 -7.74 8.09 -0.52
N PHE A 67 -6.67 7.32 -0.54
CA PHE A 67 -6.29 6.46 -1.66
C PHE A 67 -5.55 5.23 -1.12
N ALA A 68 -5.77 4.06 -1.71
CA ALA A 68 -5.07 2.84 -1.37
C ALA A 68 -4.24 2.33 -2.56
N HIS A 69 -2.93 2.13 -2.34
CA HIS A 69 -2.04 1.38 -3.23
C HIS A 69 -1.83 -0.01 -2.64
N CYS A 70 -2.31 -1.04 -3.32
CA CYS A 70 -2.35 -2.40 -2.83
C CYS A 70 -1.40 -3.31 -3.63
N ARG A 71 -0.09 -3.04 -3.56
CA ARG A 71 0.92 -3.95 -4.09
C ARG A 71 1.49 -4.85 -2.99
N ASN A 72 2.10 -5.96 -3.38
CA ASN A 72 2.74 -6.86 -2.45
C ASN A 72 4.25 -6.91 -2.67
N VAL A 73 4.97 -7.12 -1.57
CA VAL A 73 6.43 -7.18 -1.55
C VAL A 73 6.89 -8.33 -0.69
N ARG A 74 8.12 -8.79 -0.92
CA ARG A 74 8.81 -9.75 -0.06
C ARG A 74 10.11 -9.16 0.41
N VAL A 75 10.29 -9.10 1.72
CA VAL A 75 11.53 -8.67 2.36
C VAL A 75 12.52 -9.84 2.34
N THR A 76 13.71 -9.63 1.80
CA THR A 76 14.73 -10.66 1.62
C THR A 76 15.99 -10.42 2.45
N GLY A 77 16.01 -9.38 3.24
CA GLY A 77 17.13 -9.03 4.12
C GLY A 77 17.04 -7.59 4.58
N GLU A 78 18.02 -7.16 5.34
CA GLU A 78 18.08 -5.77 5.79
C GLU A 78 18.12 -4.82 4.59
N ARG A 79 17.15 -3.90 4.52
CA ARG A 79 16.99 -2.91 3.44
C ARG A 79 16.93 -3.52 2.04
N LYS A 80 16.36 -4.73 1.94
CA LYS A 80 16.18 -5.43 0.68
C LYS A 80 14.77 -6.01 0.58
N PHE A 81 14.08 -5.67 -0.48
CA PHE A 81 12.81 -6.28 -0.86
C PHE A 81 12.69 -6.34 -2.38
N HIS A 82 11.76 -7.13 -2.83
CA HIS A 82 11.32 -7.12 -4.23
C HIS A 82 9.80 -7.21 -4.30
N GLU A 83 9.25 -6.76 -5.41
CA GLU A 83 7.82 -6.88 -5.70
C GLU A 83 7.45 -8.32 -6.04
N THR A 84 6.29 -8.76 -5.56
CA THR A 84 5.75 -10.09 -5.79
C THR A 84 4.40 -10.02 -6.49
N PRO A 85 3.87 -11.16 -7.00
CA PRO A 85 2.46 -11.23 -7.33
C PRO A 85 1.62 -10.83 -6.10
N HIS A 86 0.48 -10.19 -6.34
CA HIS A 86 -0.40 -9.70 -5.26
C HIS A 86 -0.74 -10.77 -4.21
N PRO A 87 -1.03 -12.04 -4.55
CA PRO A 87 -1.35 -13.07 -3.55
C PRO A 87 -0.14 -13.67 -2.81
N SER A 88 1.11 -13.33 -3.17
CA SER A 88 2.28 -14.15 -2.82
C SER A 88 3.36 -13.43 -2.00
N GLY A 89 3.15 -12.18 -1.57
CA GLY A 89 4.13 -11.41 -0.77
C GLY A 89 3.98 -11.62 0.73
N ASP A 90 4.67 -10.78 1.47
CA ASP A 90 4.67 -10.79 2.94
C ASP A 90 3.48 -10.01 3.51
N VAL A 91 2.80 -9.20 2.69
CA VAL A 91 1.62 -8.45 3.10
C VAL A 91 0.37 -9.30 2.89
N SER A 92 -0.40 -9.52 3.95
CA SER A 92 -1.77 -10.06 3.83
C SER A 92 -2.71 -8.99 3.27
N LEU A 93 -2.79 -8.90 1.94
CA LEU A 93 -3.71 -7.95 1.29
C LEU A 93 -5.17 -8.20 1.69
N ALA A 94 -5.54 -9.46 1.94
CA ALA A 94 -6.88 -9.80 2.41
C ALA A 94 -7.19 -9.13 3.77
N ASP A 95 -6.25 -9.12 4.72
CA ASP A 95 -6.46 -8.49 6.03
C ASP A 95 -6.43 -6.96 5.94
N VAL A 96 -5.60 -6.40 5.05
CA VAL A 96 -5.60 -4.96 4.76
C VAL A 96 -6.94 -4.52 4.15
N LEU A 97 -7.45 -5.24 3.15
CA LEU A 97 -8.73 -4.93 2.51
C LEU A 97 -9.89 -5.06 3.51
N ARG A 98 -9.85 -6.08 4.37
CA ARG A 98 -10.84 -6.22 5.45
C ARG A 98 -10.80 -5.01 6.40
N ALA A 99 -9.62 -4.56 6.80
CA ALA A 99 -9.46 -3.38 7.64
C ALA A 99 -9.95 -2.10 6.94
N LEU A 100 -9.66 -1.92 5.65
CA LEU A 100 -10.18 -0.80 4.86
C LEU A 100 -11.72 -0.80 4.84
N ARG A 101 -12.32 -1.95 4.66
CA ARG A 101 -13.77 -2.11 4.68
C ARG A 101 -14.36 -1.80 6.06
N ASP A 102 -13.75 -2.34 7.12
CA ASP A 102 -14.19 -2.12 8.51
C ASP A 102 -14.17 -0.62 8.87
N THR A 103 -13.34 0.17 8.21
CA THR A 103 -13.25 1.63 8.38
C THR A 103 -14.06 2.44 7.37
N ASN A 104 -14.94 1.79 6.60
CA ASN A 104 -15.79 2.41 5.57
C ASN A 104 -14.97 3.17 4.49
N PHE A 105 -13.84 2.63 4.09
CA PHE A 105 -13.05 3.21 3.02
C PHE A 105 -13.86 3.25 1.72
N ALA A 106 -13.99 4.44 1.13
CA ALA A 106 -14.71 4.71 -0.11
C ALA A 106 -13.83 5.38 -1.17
N GLY A 107 -12.53 5.46 -0.92
CA GLY A 107 -11.58 6.04 -1.86
C GLY A 107 -11.19 5.10 -3.00
N PRO A 108 -10.50 5.59 -4.02
CA PRO A 108 -9.97 4.75 -5.07
C PRO A 108 -8.90 3.79 -4.54
N MET A 109 -8.85 2.58 -5.15
CA MET A 109 -7.87 1.55 -4.87
C MET A 109 -7.21 1.12 -6.18
N ARG A 110 -5.90 0.85 -6.13
CA ARG A 110 -5.19 0.35 -7.31
C ARG A 110 -4.12 -0.68 -6.93
N PRO A 111 -3.74 -1.58 -7.87
CA PRO A 111 -2.66 -2.56 -7.66
C PRO A 111 -1.26 -1.92 -7.57
N ASP A 112 -1.13 -0.64 -7.86
CA ASP A 112 0.08 0.18 -7.85
C ASP A 112 1.10 -0.23 -8.91
N HIS A 113 2.21 -0.87 -8.56
CA HIS A 113 3.21 -1.33 -9.50
C HIS A 113 2.80 -2.65 -10.19
N GLY A 114 3.42 -2.92 -11.33
CA GLY A 114 3.31 -4.19 -12.03
C GLY A 114 4.68 -4.64 -12.50
N ARG A 115 5.03 -5.91 -12.22
CA ARG A 115 6.25 -6.53 -12.72
C ARG A 115 6.13 -6.73 -14.23
N MET A 116 7.26 -6.69 -14.94
CA MET A 116 7.30 -7.03 -16.35
C MET A 116 7.25 -8.56 -16.48
N ILE A 117 6.08 -9.10 -16.86
CA ILE A 117 5.86 -10.54 -17.02
C ILE A 117 5.54 -10.88 -18.48
N TRP A 118 5.64 -12.15 -18.82
CA TRP A 118 5.27 -12.70 -20.17
C TRP A 118 5.95 -12.01 -21.35
N GLY A 119 7.21 -11.59 -21.19
CA GLY A 119 7.96 -10.93 -22.25
C GLY A 119 7.55 -9.48 -22.53
N GLU A 120 6.74 -8.89 -21.66
CA GLU A 120 6.38 -7.48 -21.75
C GLU A 120 7.63 -6.59 -21.72
N ARG A 121 7.64 -5.55 -22.55
CA ARG A 121 8.72 -4.58 -22.62
C ARG A 121 8.21 -3.19 -22.31
N GLY A 122 8.96 -2.43 -21.52
CA GLY A 122 8.57 -1.08 -21.15
C GLY A 122 9.33 -0.60 -19.92
N ARG A 123 8.76 0.38 -19.23
CA ARG A 123 9.34 0.92 -18.00
C ARG A 123 9.16 -0.09 -16.86
N ALA A 124 10.24 -0.44 -16.19
CA ALA A 124 10.21 -1.31 -15.02
C ALA A 124 9.24 -0.75 -13.94
N GLY A 125 8.46 -1.62 -13.30
CA GLY A 125 7.44 -1.25 -12.34
C GLY A 125 6.08 -0.85 -12.97
N TYR A 126 5.97 -0.83 -14.30
CA TYR A 126 4.74 -0.43 -15.01
C TYR A 126 4.17 -1.53 -15.91
N GLY A 127 4.47 -2.80 -15.60
CA GLY A 127 3.95 -3.95 -16.31
C GLY A 127 2.42 -3.97 -16.34
N LEU A 128 1.83 -4.02 -17.53
CA LEU A 128 0.37 -3.95 -17.71
C LEU A 128 -0.30 -5.24 -17.27
N TYR A 129 0.25 -6.39 -17.65
CA TYR A 129 -0.35 -7.69 -17.35
C TYR A 129 -0.38 -7.97 -15.86
N ASP A 130 0.72 -7.72 -15.14
CA ASP A 130 0.78 -7.95 -13.71
C ASP A 130 -0.15 -7.00 -12.92
N ARG A 131 -0.29 -5.75 -13.40
CA ARG A 131 -1.27 -4.81 -12.83
C ARG A 131 -2.72 -5.23 -13.09
N ALA A 132 -3.01 -5.76 -14.28
CA ALA A 132 -4.34 -6.29 -14.58
C ALA A 132 -4.68 -7.49 -13.69
N LEU A 133 -3.73 -8.42 -13.50
CA LEU A 133 -3.90 -9.54 -12.56
C LEU A 133 -4.09 -9.04 -11.13
N GLY A 134 -3.30 -8.04 -10.71
CA GLY A 134 -3.44 -7.41 -9.40
C GLY A 134 -4.80 -6.76 -9.21
N ALA A 135 -5.29 -6.01 -10.18
CA ALA A 135 -6.62 -5.38 -10.13
C ALA A 135 -7.72 -6.43 -9.97
N THR A 136 -7.68 -7.48 -10.78
CA THR A 136 -8.66 -8.58 -10.71
C THR A 136 -8.61 -9.30 -9.36
N TYR A 137 -7.41 -9.53 -8.82
CA TYR A 137 -7.25 -10.14 -7.49
C TYR A 137 -7.86 -9.28 -6.37
N LEU A 138 -7.58 -7.97 -6.39
CA LEU A 138 -8.12 -7.03 -5.40
C LEU A 138 -9.65 -6.93 -5.50
N GLN A 139 -10.18 -6.88 -6.73
CA GLN A 139 -11.62 -6.87 -6.96
C GLN A 139 -12.27 -8.15 -6.42
N GLY A 140 -11.72 -9.31 -6.74
CA GLY A 140 -12.26 -10.58 -6.25
C GLY A 140 -12.24 -10.70 -4.72
N LEU A 141 -11.17 -10.19 -4.06
CA LEU A 141 -11.14 -10.12 -2.60
C LEU A 141 -12.20 -9.18 -2.04
N TRP A 142 -12.36 -7.99 -2.63
CA TRP A 142 -13.32 -6.99 -2.19
C TRP A 142 -14.77 -7.50 -2.31
N GLU A 143 -15.13 -8.05 -3.46
CA GLU A 143 -16.45 -8.65 -3.72
C GLU A 143 -16.69 -9.85 -2.78
N GLY A 144 -15.70 -10.74 -2.63
CA GLY A 144 -15.80 -11.91 -1.76
C GLY A 144 -16.00 -11.57 -0.28
N MET A 145 -15.61 -10.38 0.13
CA MET A 145 -15.92 -9.84 1.47
C MET A 145 -17.30 -9.17 1.54
N GLY A 146 -18.10 -9.19 0.46
CA GLY A 146 -19.40 -8.52 0.35
C GLY A 146 -19.28 -7.00 0.09
N GLY A 147 -18.16 -6.54 -0.46
CA GLY A 147 -18.04 -5.21 -1.04
C GLY A 147 -19.01 -5.07 -2.22
N LYS A 148 -19.68 -3.93 -2.32
CA LYS A 148 -20.44 -3.58 -3.52
C LYS A 148 -19.57 -2.66 -4.38
N ASP A 149 -19.76 -2.73 -5.69
CA ASP A 149 -19.15 -1.82 -6.67
C ASP A 149 -19.50 -0.36 -6.39
#